data_b478d9d5b463a95d7a09fc9c895313f1
#
_entry.id   b478d9d5b463a95d7a09fc9c895313f1
#
_cell.length_a   1.000
_cell.length_b   1.000
_cell.length_c   1.000
_cell.angle_alpha   90.00
_cell.angle_beta   90.00
_cell.angle_gamma   90.00
#
_symmetry.space_group_name_H-M   'P 1'
#
loop_
_entity.id
_entity.type
_entity.pdbx_description
1 polymer ?
#
loop_
_entity_poly.entity_id
_entity_poly.type
_entity_poly.pdbx_seq_one_letter_code
_entity_poly.pdbx_strand_id
1 'polypeptide(L)'
;MIYLFILFALIAGMALPTQFSINAQLRSLVGSPILASTISFIVGSIALLILSLFQQGVRFNKGWLEGPWWIFTGGLLGAFYVVATIVLIPRIGAASTVAFILTGQIIASVLIDHFGLFGVQIQSINLYKFIGVSLIIIGVIFVQKH
;
A
#
# COMPACT_ATOMS: atom_id res chain seq x y z
N MET A 1 21.57 -11.95 -4.46
CA MET A 1 20.26 -11.97 -3.74
C MET A 1 19.57 -10.60 -3.67
N ILE A 2 20.26 -9.52 -3.33
CA ILE A 2 19.65 -8.17 -3.21
C ILE A 2 18.93 -7.70 -4.48
N TYR A 3 19.51 -7.94 -5.66
CA TYR A 3 18.89 -7.54 -6.94
C TYR A 3 17.57 -8.25 -7.23
N LEU A 4 17.37 -9.49 -6.78
CA LEU A 4 16.09 -10.20 -6.89
C LEU A 4 15.02 -9.55 -6.02
N PHE A 5 15.35 -9.13 -4.81
CA PHE A 5 14.42 -8.41 -3.94
C PHE A 5 14.07 -7.04 -4.52
N ILE A 6 15.04 -6.34 -5.11
CA ILE A 6 14.79 -5.05 -5.79
C ILE A 6 13.86 -5.27 -6.99
N LEU A 7 14.11 -6.27 -7.82
CA LEU A 7 13.26 -6.59 -8.97
C LEU A 7 11.83 -6.95 -8.51
N PHE A 8 11.71 -7.78 -7.48
CA PHE A 8 10.42 -8.14 -6.90
C PHE A 8 9.65 -6.92 -6.37
N ALA A 9 10.36 -6.01 -5.69
CA ALA A 9 9.77 -4.76 -5.20
C ALA A 9 9.27 -3.87 -6.35
N LEU A 10 10.03 -3.77 -7.44
CA LEU A 10 9.62 -3.00 -8.63
C LEU A 10 8.36 -3.59 -9.28
N ILE A 11 8.31 -4.92 -9.44
CA ILE A 11 7.13 -5.60 -9.99
C ILE A 11 5.91 -5.39 -9.08
N ALA A 12 6.08 -5.54 -7.76
CA ALA A 12 5.02 -5.28 -6.80
C ALA A 12 4.55 -3.82 -6.85
N GLY A 13 5.51 -2.88 -7.01
CA GLY A 13 5.21 -1.46 -7.20
C GLY A 13 4.38 -1.17 -8.46
N MET A 14 4.63 -1.87 -9.56
CA MET A 14 3.85 -1.74 -10.80
C MET A 14 2.45 -2.34 -10.68
N ALA A 15 2.26 -3.34 -9.85
CA ALA A 15 0.95 -3.96 -9.61
C ALA A 15 -0.04 -2.98 -8.96
N LEU A 16 0.43 -2.07 -8.10
CA LEU A 16 -0.43 -1.13 -7.38
C LEU A 16 -1.19 -0.16 -8.30
N PRO A 17 -0.55 0.63 -9.18
CA PRO A 17 -1.28 1.53 -10.09
C PRO A 17 -2.17 0.76 -11.07
N THR A 18 -1.81 -0.45 -11.46
CA THR A 18 -2.65 -1.34 -12.26
C THR A 18 -3.93 -1.71 -11.49
N GLN A 19 -3.80 -2.17 -10.24
CA GLN A 19 -4.93 -2.46 -9.36
C GLN A 19 -5.83 -1.23 -9.15
N PHE A 20 -5.25 -0.05 -8.93
CA PHE A 20 -6.02 1.19 -8.73
C PHE A 20 -6.86 1.53 -9.94
N SER A 21 -6.29 1.41 -11.14
CA SER A 21 -6.98 1.69 -12.40
C SER A 21 -8.12 0.69 -12.64
N ILE A 22 -7.90 -0.60 -12.39
CA ILE A 22 -8.92 -1.66 -12.47
C ILE A 22 -10.05 -1.38 -11.47
N ASN A 23 -9.73 -1.03 -10.23
CA ASN A 23 -10.73 -0.74 -9.20
C ASN A 23 -11.51 0.54 -9.50
N ALA A 24 -10.88 1.56 -10.09
CA ALA A 24 -11.57 2.76 -10.56
C ALA A 24 -12.59 2.44 -11.68
N GLN A 25 -12.23 1.51 -12.57
CA GLN A 25 -13.13 1.03 -13.60
C GLN A 25 -14.27 0.17 -13.00
N LEU A 26 -13.95 -0.71 -12.04
CA LEU A 26 -14.97 -1.48 -11.32
C LEU A 26 -15.99 -0.56 -10.64
N ARG A 27 -15.53 0.55 -10.03
CA ARG A 27 -16.42 1.57 -9.46
C ARG A 27 -17.43 2.09 -10.49
N SER A 28 -17.03 2.32 -11.73
CA SER A 28 -17.95 2.82 -12.77
C SER A 28 -19.06 1.83 -13.11
N LEU A 29 -18.81 0.54 -12.92
CA LEU A 29 -19.79 -0.53 -13.12
C LEU A 29 -20.72 -0.70 -11.92
N VAL A 30 -20.17 -0.67 -10.69
CA VAL A 30 -20.97 -0.95 -9.47
C VAL A 30 -21.54 0.31 -8.82
N GLY A 31 -21.18 1.50 -9.28
CA GLY A 31 -21.72 2.79 -8.83
C GLY A 31 -21.19 3.28 -7.47
N SER A 32 -20.32 2.51 -6.78
CA SER A 32 -19.85 2.85 -5.43
C SER A 32 -18.37 2.51 -5.25
N PRO A 33 -17.54 3.46 -4.76
CA PRO A 33 -16.14 3.18 -4.44
C PRO A 33 -16.00 2.18 -3.28
N ILE A 34 -16.92 2.20 -2.32
CA ILE A 34 -16.92 1.26 -1.19
C ILE A 34 -17.22 -0.16 -1.69
N LEU A 35 -18.23 -0.31 -2.55
CA LEU A 35 -18.58 -1.62 -3.10
C LEU A 35 -17.47 -2.17 -4.00
N ALA A 36 -16.83 -1.34 -4.82
CA ALA A 36 -15.69 -1.74 -5.64
C ALA A 36 -14.51 -2.21 -4.77
N SER A 37 -14.21 -1.48 -3.69
CA SER A 37 -13.18 -1.89 -2.72
C SER A 37 -13.54 -3.21 -2.06
N THR A 38 -14.79 -3.38 -1.61
CA THR A 38 -15.26 -4.63 -0.98
C THR A 38 -15.08 -5.83 -1.89
N ILE A 39 -15.50 -5.72 -3.14
CA ILE A 39 -15.33 -6.79 -4.14
C ILE A 39 -13.84 -7.11 -4.34
N SER A 40 -13.00 -6.09 -4.50
CA SER A 40 -11.56 -6.26 -4.67
C SER A 40 -10.91 -6.98 -3.48
N PHE A 41 -11.28 -6.61 -2.25
CA PHE A 41 -10.78 -7.26 -1.03
C PHE A 41 -11.27 -8.70 -0.88
N ILE A 42 -12.52 -8.99 -1.24
CA ILE A 42 -13.05 -10.36 -1.23
C ILE A 42 -12.25 -11.24 -2.20
N VAL A 43 -12.04 -10.78 -3.43
CA VAL A 43 -11.25 -11.53 -4.42
C VAL A 43 -9.81 -11.76 -3.93
N GLY A 44 -9.17 -10.72 -3.39
CA GLY A 44 -7.84 -10.83 -2.80
C GLY A 44 -7.79 -11.78 -1.60
N SER A 45 -8.79 -11.73 -0.72
CA SER A 45 -8.88 -12.61 0.44
C SER A 45 -9.08 -14.07 0.04
N ILE A 46 -9.89 -14.34 -0.98
CA ILE A 46 -10.07 -15.70 -1.52
C ILE A 46 -8.76 -16.21 -2.10
N ALA A 47 -8.04 -15.40 -2.88
CA ALA A 47 -6.76 -15.78 -3.45
C ALA A 47 -5.73 -16.11 -2.36
N LEU A 48 -5.62 -15.27 -1.31
CA LEU A 48 -4.73 -15.52 -0.18
C LEU A 48 -5.12 -16.76 0.61
N LEU A 49 -6.42 -17.00 0.80
CA LEU A 49 -6.93 -18.20 1.48
C LEU A 49 -6.54 -19.47 0.70
N ILE A 50 -6.74 -19.47 -0.61
CA ILE A 50 -6.33 -20.58 -1.48
C ILE A 50 -4.82 -20.83 -1.34
N LEU A 51 -4.00 -19.79 -1.47
CA LEU A 51 -2.54 -19.91 -1.32
C LEU A 51 -2.13 -20.43 0.06
N SER A 52 -2.79 -19.98 1.13
CA SER A 52 -2.49 -20.44 2.49
C SER A 52 -2.83 -21.91 2.69
N LEU A 53 -3.90 -22.41 2.06
CA LEU A 53 -4.26 -23.82 2.09
C LEU A 53 -3.21 -24.69 1.40
N PHE A 54 -2.64 -24.23 0.29
CA PHE A 54 -1.57 -24.95 -0.42
C PHE A 54 -0.25 -24.94 0.35
N GLN A 55 0.06 -23.89 1.09
CA GLN A 55 1.36 -23.72 1.74
C GLN A 55 1.45 -24.47 3.08
N GLN A 56 0.55 -24.25 4.01
CA GLN A 56 0.61 -24.84 5.37
C GLN A 56 -0.77 -25.13 5.99
N GLY A 57 -1.87 -24.81 5.29
CA GLY A 57 -3.20 -24.75 5.87
C GLY A 57 -3.36 -23.58 6.84
N VAL A 58 -4.61 -23.27 7.15
CA VAL A 58 -4.94 -22.22 8.15
C VAL A 58 -4.84 -22.86 9.53
N ARG A 59 -3.74 -22.57 10.24
CA ARG A 59 -3.53 -23.04 11.61
C ARG A 59 -3.84 -21.92 12.58
N PHE A 60 -4.94 -22.05 13.30
CA PHE A 60 -5.24 -21.16 14.43
C PHE A 60 -4.32 -21.49 15.61
N ASN A 61 -3.48 -20.54 16.00
CA ASN A 61 -2.62 -20.66 17.16
C ASN A 61 -3.13 -19.69 18.26
N LYS A 62 -3.06 -20.11 19.52
CA LYS A 62 -3.41 -19.26 20.67
C LYS A 62 -2.66 -17.93 20.70
N GLY A 63 -1.43 -17.91 20.21
CA GLY A 63 -0.63 -16.68 20.06
C GLY A 63 -1.29 -15.56 19.24
N TRP A 64 -2.31 -15.86 18.44
CA TRP A 64 -3.08 -14.83 17.73
C TRP A 64 -3.89 -13.96 18.70
N LEU A 65 -4.34 -14.53 19.82
CA LEU A 65 -5.13 -13.84 20.83
C LEU A 65 -4.24 -13.13 21.88
N GLU A 66 -2.97 -13.48 21.94
CA GLU A 66 -2.00 -12.89 22.88
C GLU A 66 -1.32 -11.64 22.31
N GLY A 67 -1.44 -11.41 20.99
CA GLY A 67 -0.90 -10.24 20.33
C GLY A 67 -1.70 -8.96 20.61
N PRO A 68 -1.05 -7.78 20.54
CA PRO A 68 -1.75 -6.50 20.72
C PRO A 68 -2.79 -6.31 19.61
N TRP A 69 -3.99 -5.83 19.99
CA TRP A 69 -5.16 -5.71 19.09
C TRP A 69 -4.88 -4.90 17.82
N TRP A 70 -3.97 -3.93 17.85
CA TRP A 70 -3.67 -3.07 16.72
C TRP A 70 -3.02 -3.79 15.54
N ILE A 71 -2.38 -4.97 15.72
CA ILE A 71 -1.79 -5.73 14.61
C ILE A 71 -2.83 -6.18 13.58
N PHE A 72 -4.09 -6.28 13.98
CA PHE A 72 -5.18 -6.65 13.08
C PHE A 72 -5.76 -5.46 12.30
N THR A 73 -5.34 -4.22 12.61
CA THR A 73 -5.87 -3.01 11.96
C THR A 73 -5.31 -2.74 10.57
N GLY A 74 -4.27 -3.47 10.15
CA GLY A 74 -3.68 -3.31 8.81
C GLY A 74 -4.68 -3.44 7.68
N GLY A 75 -5.68 -4.33 7.80
CA GLY A 75 -6.76 -4.47 6.83
C GLY A 75 -7.64 -3.22 6.71
N LEU A 76 -7.88 -2.50 7.81
CA LEU A 76 -8.64 -1.24 7.81
C LEU A 76 -7.87 -0.13 7.08
N LEU A 77 -6.56 -0.03 7.33
CA LEU A 77 -5.69 0.91 6.61
C LEU A 77 -5.65 0.59 5.11
N GLY A 78 -5.57 -0.69 4.75
CA GLY A 78 -5.65 -1.13 3.37
C GLY A 78 -6.98 -0.77 2.72
N ALA A 79 -8.11 -0.98 3.41
CA ALA A 79 -9.44 -0.62 2.92
C ALA A 79 -9.56 0.89 2.69
N PHE A 80 -9.13 1.72 3.64
CA PHE A 80 -9.07 3.17 3.48
C PHE A 80 -8.24 3.57 2.25
N TYR A 81 -7.05 2.98 2.11
CA TYR A 81 -6.13 3.24 1.01
C TYR A 81 -6.75 2.93 -0.36
N VAL A 82 -7.39 1.76 -0.50
CA VAL A 82 -8.03 1.36 -1.76
C VAL A 82 -9.23 2.26 -2.08
N VAL A 83 -10.08 2.58 -1.11
CA VAL A 83 -11.20 3.52 -1.31
C VAL A 83 -10.67 4.89 -1.76
N ALA A 84 -9.61 5.40 -1.11
CA ALA A 84 -9.00 6.67 -1.47
C ALA A 84 -8.50 6.67 -2.92
N THR A 85 -7.81 5.63 -3.37
CA THR A 85 -7.33 5.53 -4.76
C THR A 85 -8.46 5.49 -5.78
N ILE A 86 -9.53 4.74 -5.51
CA ILE A 86 -10.72 4.67 -6.37
C ILE A 86 -11.41 6.03 -6.51
N VAL A 87 -11.39 6.83 -5.46
CA VAL A 87 -11.99 8.18 -5.46
C VAL A 87 -11.08 9.19 -6.16
N LEU A 88 -9.76 9.08 -5.99
CA LEU A 88 -8.78 10.05 -6.48
C LEU A 88 -8.48 9.90 -7.96
N ILE A 89 -8.31 8.68 -8.48
CA ILE A 89 -7.93 8.44 -9.87
C ILE A 89 -8.82 9.14 -10.89
N PRO A 90 -10.16 9.08 -10.79
CA PRO A 90 -11.02 9.80 -11.74
C PRO A 90 -10.97 11.33 -11.62
N ARG A 91 -10.43 11.86 -10.50
CA ARG A 91 -10.39 13.30 -10.22
C ARG A 91 -9.07 13.95 -10.60
N ILE A 92 -7.96 13.31 -10.29
CA ILE A 92 -6.62 13.87 -10.46
C ILE A 92 -5.71 13.02 -11.35
N GLY A 93 -6.23 11.93 -11.91
CA GLY A 93 -5.48 11.01 -12.77
C GLY A 93 -4.65 9.98 -11.99
N ALA A 94 -4.25 8.90 -12.67
CA ALA A 94 -3.52 7.80 -12.05
C ALA A 94 -2.11 8.23 -11.63
N ALA A 95 -1.36 8.93 -12.50
CA ALA A 95 0.02 9.35 -12.22
C ALA A 95 0.09 10.29 -10.99
N SER A 96 -0.76 11.31 -10.93
CA SER A 96 -0.80 12.24 -9.79
C SER A 96 -1.22 11.54 -8.50
N THR A 97 -2.21 10.64 -8.57
CA THR A 97 -2.65 9.85 -7.41
C THR A 97 -1.50 9.03 -6.85
N VAL A 98 -0.79 8.29 -7.71
CA VAL A 98 0.38 7.47 -7.30
C VAL A 98 1.48 8.36 -6.72
N ALA A 99 1.77 9.50 -7.34
CA ALA A 99 2.83 10.41 -6.90
C ALA A 99 2.56 10.97 -5.48
N PHE A 100 1.34 11.44 -5.19
CA PHE A 100 0.96 11.92 -3.85
C PHE A 100 0.96 10.81 -2.81
N ILE A 101 0.42 9.64 -3.16
CA ILE A 101 0.40 8.48 -2.26
C ILE A 101 1.82 8.04 -1.94
N LEU A 102 2.71 7.93 -2.95
CA LEU A 102 4.11 7.59 -2.75
C LEU A 102 4.81 8.58 -1.81
N THR A 103 4.55 9.87 -1.95
CA THR A 103 5.08 10.90 -1.04
C THR A 103 4.65 10.64 0.40
N GLY A 104 3.36 10.41 0.61
CA GLY A 104 2.83 10.08 1.94
C GLY A 104 3.43 8.80 2.52
N GLN A 105 3.57 7.76 1.70
CA GLN A 105 4.18 6.49 2.10
C GLN A 105 5.65 6.66 2.53
N ILE A 106 6.43 7.44 1.80
CA ILE A 106 7.84 7.67 2.12
C ILE A 106 7.99 8.47 3.40
N ILE A 107 7.20 9.53 3.58
CA ILE A 107 7.21 10.32 4.82
C ILE A 107 6.86 9.43 6.01
N ALA A 108 5.77 8.66 5.92
CA ALA A 108 5.36 7.73 6.97
C ALA A 108 6.45 6.68 7.26
N SER A 109 7.06 6.09 6.22
CA SER A 109 8.11 5.09 6.38
C SER A 109 9.34 5.65 7.07
N VAL A 110 9.77 6.87 6.72
CA VAL A 110 10.91 7.54 7.37
C VAL A 110 10.64 7.82 8.85
N LEU A 111 9.41 8.21 9.19
CA LEU A 111 9.02 8.40 10.59
C LEU A 111 8.97 7.07 11.36
N ILE A 112 8.39 6.03 10.76
CA ILE A 112 8.34 4.68 11.35
C ILE A 112 9.75 4.17 11.63
N ASP A 113 10.66 4.27 10.65
CA ASP A 113 12.06 3.86 10.77
C ASP A 113 12.80 4.68 11.83
N HIS A 114 12.59 6.00 11.86
CA HIS A 114 13.29 6.89 12.78
C HIS A 114 12.95 6.61 14.24
N PHE A 115 11.66 6.41 14.53
CA PHE A 115 11.17 6.15 15.88
C PHE A 115 11.10 4.66 16.24
N GLY A 116 11.40 3.75 15.30
CA GLY A 116 11.29 2.30 15.52
C GLY A 116 9.87 1.86 15.83
N LEU A 117 8.86 2.54 15.25
CA LEU A 117 7.46 2.23 15.52
C LEU A 117 7.11 0.82 15.04
N PHE A 118 6.14 0.20 15.69
CA PHE A 118 5.65 -1.15 15.35
C PHE A 118 6.71 -2.27 15.38
N GLY A 119 7.83 -2.07 16.11
CA GLY A 119 8.92 -3.05 16.21
C GLY A 119 9.88 -3.07 15.02
N VAL A 120 9.83 -2.07 14.14
CA VAL A 120 10.78 -1.93 13.03
C VAL A 120 12.14 -1.50 13.58
N GLN A 121 13.21 -2.01 12.95
CA GLN A 121 14.57 -1.64 13.34
C GLN A 121 14.80 -0.14 13.15
N ILE A 122 15.28 0.53 14.21
CA ILE A 122 15.54 1.97 14.21
C ILE A 122 16.59 2.32 13.15
N GLN A 123 16.21 3.19 12.24
CA GLN A 123 17.11 3.78 11.24
C GLN A 123 16.93 5.30 11.25
N SER A 124 17.79 5.98 12.00
CA SER A 124 17.75 7.43 12.15
C SER A 124 17.77 8.16 10.80
N ILE A 125 17.07 9.28 10.76
CA ILE A 125 17.13 10.21 9.62
C ILE A 125 18.56 10.72 9.49
N ASN A 126 19.12 10.61 8.30
CA ASN A 126 20.39 11.17 7.92
C ASN A 126 20.23 12.11 6.71
N LEU A 127 21.30 12.84 6.38
CA LEU A 127 21.29 13.81 5.29
C LEU A 127 20.86 13.17 3.95
N TYR A 128 21.29 11.94 3.67
CA TYR A 128 20.94 11.24 2.42
C TYR A 128 19.44 10.91 2.35
N LYS A 129 18.84 10.43 3.45
CA LYS A 129 17.39 10.20 3.54
C LYS A 129 16.61 11.50 3.36
N PHE A 130 17.07 12.58 4.00
CA PHE A 130 16.43 13.90 3.88
C PHE A 130 16.46 14.42 2.44
N ILE A 131 17.64 14.38 1.78
CA ILE A 131 17.79 14.77 0.38
C ILE A 131 16.91 13.90 -0.52
N GLY A 132 16.92 12.57 -0.32
CA GLY A 132 16.12 11.64 -1.12
C GLY A 132 14.62 11.94 -1.04
N VAL A 133 14.07 12.14 0.16
CA VAL A 133 12.66 12.52 0.35
C VAL A 133 12.34 13.86 -0.31
N SER A 134 13.23 14.84 -0.15
CA SER A 134 13.06 16.18 -0.77
C SER A 134 13.01 16.09 -2.30
N LEU A 135 13.88 15.29 -2.92
CA LEU A 135 13.88 15.06 -4.36
C LEU A 135 12.60 14.40 -4.86
N ILE A 136 12.05 13.45 -4.10
CA ILE A 136 10.79 12.81 -4.46
C ILE A 136 9.63 13.81 -4.40
N ILE A 137 9.56 14.64 -3.35
CA ILE A 137 8.54 15.69 -3.23
C ILE A 137 8.62 16.66 -4.41
N ILE A 138 9.83 17.11 -4.77
CA ILE A 138 10.05 17.96 -5.94
C ILE A 138 9.59 17.26 -7.21
N GLY A 139 9.95 15.98 -7.41
CA GLY A 139 9.53 15.18 -8.56
C GLY A 139 8.00 15.08 -8.68
N VAL A 140 7.29 14.91 -7.57
CA VAL A 140 5.82 14.87 -7.53
C VAL A 140 5.21 16.19 -8.01
N ILE A 141 5.79 17.34 -7.63
CA ILE A 141 5.33 18.66 -8.10
C ILE A 141 5.43 18.76 -9.63
N PHE A 142 6.50 18.21 -10.23
CA PHE A 142 6.65 18.18 -11.68
C PHE A 142 5.63 17.25 -12.36
N VAL A 143 5.37 16.07 -11.80
CA VAL A 143 4.36 15.14 -12.32
C VAL A 143 2.96 15.74 -12.30
N GLN A 144 2.66 16.59 -11.31
CA GLN A 144 1.34 17.22 -11.17
C GLN A 144 1.11 18.37 -12.16
N LYS A 145 2.18 19.03 -12.64
CA LYS A 145 2.08 20.23 -13.50
C LYS A 145 1.63 19.94 -14.94
N HIS A 146 1.46 18.69 -15.30
CA HIS A 146 1.01 18.21 -16.60
C HIS A 146 -0.18 17.27 -16.47
#